data_c5394db84338fecd98a37f3b9c6e4be2
#
_entry.id   c5394db84338fecd98a37f3b9c6e4be2
#
_cell.length_a   1.000
_cell.length_b   1.000
_cell.length_c   1.000
_cell.angle_alpha   90.00
_cell.angle_beta   90.00
_cell.angle_gamma   90.00
#
_symmetry.space_group_name_H-M   'P 1'
#
loop_
_entity.id
_entity.type
_entity.pdbx_description
1 polymer ?
#
loop_
_entity_poly.entity_id
_entity_poly.type
_entity_poly.pdbx_seq_one_letter_code
_entity_poly.pdbx_strand_id
1 'polypeptide(L)'
;MLAAAPQFAAAQQPQASVAPTPPMGWNSWDAYGLTITEPQFRANVDVLRDKLLPFGWNFAVIDEGWYFENPGDRPTPDKLRYAIDPYGRYVPVPARFPSAAVAGSPAPLGSPADAPLKLPATIESTSFTALGAWVHAQGLKFGIHIIRGIPRAAVERNLPIEGSKFHAEQAADTTDACPWDPTSWGVRDNAAGQAWYDSLLRQYAAWGVDLIKVDCIADHPFKLDEIEMIHRAIAKTGRPIVLSLSPGPTALAHAAEVARLSNMWRIADDEWDVWSAPAGKTFPQGTKDQFARLAAWAPHAKPGNWPDADMLPFGELRPEPGWGNARTSQFTADEQRTELTLWSIARSPLILGANLTLLDQPTLALLTNRDLIAINQTATKSFELLHHDDLIVWQANLPDGRVALAFFNTGDAPRNLKDTFAELSPTLGDHS
;
A
#
# COMPACT_ATOMS: atom_id res chain seq x y z
N MET A 1 -18.26 47.10 10.15
CA MET A 1 -18.20 45.80 10.85
C MET A 1 -18.42 44.71 9.84
N LEU A 2 -17.37 44.06 9.40
CA LEU A 2 -17.48 42.87 8.53
C LEU A 2 -17.61 41.64 9.44
N ALA A 3 -18.75 40.98 9.37
CA ALA A 3 -18.97 39.72 10.07
C ALA A 3 -18.15 38.60 9.39
N ALA A 4 -17.26 37.99 10.15
CA ALA A 4 -16.56 36.76 9.70
C ALA A 4 -17.59 35.63 9.64
N ALA A 5 -17.70 34.99 8.48
CA ALA A 5 -18.48 33.76 8.32
C ALA A 5 -17.80 32.62 9.12
N PRO A 6 -18.57 31.75 9.79
CA PRO A 6 -18.01 30.62 10.50
C PRO A 6 -17.42 29.64 9.48
N GLN A 7 -16.12 29.34 9.60
CA GLN A 7 -15.52 28.20 8.94
C GLN A 7 -16.06 26.92 9.59
N PHE A 8 -16.97 26.24 8.88
CA PHE A 8 -17.35 24.88 9.26
C PHE A 8 -16.13 23.98 9.07
N ALA A 9 -15.58 23.47 10.17
CA ALA A 9 -14.63 22.36 10.12
C ALA A 9 -15.33 21.19 9.42
N ALA A 10 -14.78 20.74 8.31
CA ALA A 10 -15.28 19.55 7.63
C ALA A 10 -15.20 18.38 8.63
N ALA A 11 -16.34 17.77 8.95
CA ALA A 11 -16.38 16.63 9.84
C ALA A 11 -15.60 15.48 9.20
N GLN A 12 -14.60 14.97 9.91
CA GLN A 12 -13.83 13.80 9.47
C GLN A 12 -14.78 12.62 9.28
N GLN A 13 -14.74 12.00 8.10
CA GLN A 13 -15.54 10.78 7.87
C GLN A 13 -15.04 9.67 8.80
N PRO A 14 -15.95 8.88 9.41
CA PRO A 14 -15.53 7.75 10.23
C PRO A 14 -14.64 6.78 9.42
N GLN A 15 -13.54 6.29 9.98
CA GLN A 15 -12.62 5.33 9.31
C GLN A 15 -13.37 4.12 8.75
N ALA A 16 -14.35 3.61 9.48
CA ALA A 16 -15.19 2.50 9.02
C ALA A 16 -15.96 2.79 7.71
N SER A 17 -16.19 4.05 7.36
CA SER A 17 -16.84 4.42 6.09
C SER A 17 -15.87 4.51 4.93
N VAL A 18 -14.56 4.68 5.19
CA VAL A 18 -13.52 4.82 4.17
C VAL A 18 -13.08 3.44 3.65
N ALA A 19 -12.87 2.47 4.54
CA ALA A 19 -12.52 1.08 4.22
C ALA A 19 -13.42 0.11 5.00
N PRO A 20 -14.72 0.01 4.67
CA PRO A 20 -15.67 -0.81 5.44
C PRO A 20 -15.34 -2.32 5.37
N THR A 21 -14.66 -2.74 4.34
CA THR A 21 -14.12 -4.09 4.13
C THR A 21 -12.63 -4.00 3.81
N PRO A 22 -11.86 -5.11 3.93
CA PRO A 22 -10.46 -5.11 3.50
C PRO A 22 -10.34 -4.61 2.06
N PRO A 23 -9.46 -3.66 1.75
CA PRO A 23 -9.21 -3.23 0.39
C PRO A 23 -8.80 -4.39 -0.52
N MET A 24 -9.32 -4.38 -1.75
CA MET A 24 -8.98 -5.35 -2.79
C MET A 24 -8.55 -4.62 -4.05
N GLY A 25 -7.43 -5.03 -4.66
CA GLY A 25 -6.95 -4.36 -5.85
C GLY A 25 -5.65 -4.91 -6.39
N TRP A 26 -4.97 -4.07 -7.14
CA TRP A 26 -3.67 -4.35 -7.75
C TRP A 26 -2.71 -3.19 -7.48
N ASN A 27 -1.46 -3.54 -7.24
CA ASN A 27 -0.34 -2.62 -7.06
C ASN A 27 0.79 -3.02 -8.01
N SER A 28 1.49 -2.06 -8.58
CA SER A 28 2.45 -2.29 -9.65
C SER A 28 3.83 -2.79 -9.20
N TRP A 29 4.12 -2.87 -7.89
CA TRP A 29 5.48 -3.09 -7.39
C TRP A 29 6.11 -4.41 -7.84
N ASP A 30 5.46 -5.54 -7.57
CA ASP A 30 6.06 -6.85 -7.83
C ASP A 30 6.27 -7.11 -9.32
N ALA A 31 5.43 -6.47 -10.17
CA ALA A 31 5.51 -6.62 -11.62
C ALA A 31 6.46 -5.64 -12.29
N TYR A 32 6.72 -4.46 -11.70
CA TYR A 32 7.43 -3.39 -12.41
C TYR A 32 8.45 -2.63 -11.54
N GLY A 33 8.46 -2.80 -10.23
CA GLY A 33 9.28 -2.02 -9.32
C GLY A 33 9.12 -0.52 -9.57
N LEU A 34 10.23 0.19 -9.69
CA LEU A 34 10.26 1.63 -9.98
C LEU A 34 9.93 1.98 -11.45
N THR A 35 9.82 0.98 -12.36
CA THR A 35 9.90 1.22 -13.81
C THR A 35 8.56 1.34 -14.52
N ILE A 36 7.43 1.19 -13.83
CA ILE A 36 6.09 1.24 -14.43
C ILE A 36 5.89 2.49 -15.31
N THR A 37 5.26 2.32 -16.44
CA THR A 37 4.84 3.39 -17.35
C THR A 37 3.32 3.45 -17.46
N GLU A 38 2.78 4.58 -17.90
CA GLU A 38 1.34 4.74 -18.09
C GLU A 38 0.72 3.70 -19.04
N PRO A 39 1.31 3.35 -20.22
CA PRO A 39 0.77 2.27 -21.05
C PRO A 39 0.70 0.92 -20.33
N GLN A 40 1.71 0.56 -19.54
CA GLN A 40 1.70 -0.66 -18.74
C GLN A 40 0.64 -0.61 -17.65
N PHE A 41 0.53 0.51 -16.95
CA PHE A 41 -0.50 0.71 -15.93
C PHE A 41 -1.89 0.55 -16.53
N ARG A 42 -2.18 1.22 -17.66
CA ARG A 42 -3.48 1.13 -18.35
C ARG A 42 -3.80 -0.29 -18.77
N ALA A 43 -2.84 -1.02 -19.34
CA ALA A 43 -3.04 -2.42 -19.74
C ALA A 43 -3.43 -3.33 -18.56
N ASN A 44 -2.80 -3.15 -17.39
CA ASN A 44 -3.18 -3.88 -16.18
C ASN A 44 -4.55 -3.45 -15.65
N VAL A 45 -4.86 -2.16 -15.69
CA VAL A 45 -6.18 -1.63 -15.30
C VAL A 45 -7.29 -2.20 -16.18
N ASP A 46 -7.08 -2.37 -17.48
CA ASP A 46 -8.04 -2.99 -18.37
C ASP A 46 -8.34 -4.45 -17.97
N VAL A 47 -7.31 -5.23 -17.62
CA VAL A 47 -7.51 -6.61 -17.12
C VAL A 47 -8.21 -6.59 -15.75
N LEU A 48 -7.81 -5.70 -14.85
CA LEU A 48 -8.45 -5.53 -13.54
C LEU A 48 -9.95 -5.25 -13.70
N ARG A 49 -10.33 -4.30 -14.57
CA ARG A 49 -11.71 -3.96 -14.90
C ARG A 49 -12.48 -5.17 -15.46
N ASP A 50 -11.91 -5.83 -16.47
CA ASP A 50 -12.64 -6.84 -17.27
C ASP A 50 -12.75 -8.19 -16.56
N LYS A 51 -11.76 -8.56 -15.73
CA LYS A 51 -11.65 -9.89 -15.14
C LYS A 51 -11.87 -9.92 -13.63
N LEU A 52 -11.53 -8.86 -12.91
CA LEU A 52 -11.44 -8.89 -11.44
C LEU A 52 -12.44 -7.94 -10.76
N LEU A 53 -12.75 -6.78 -11.36
CA LEU A 53 -13.74 -5.84 -10.81
C LEU A 53 -15.11 -6.49 -10.53
N PRO A 54 -15.66 -7.42 -11.36
CA PRO A 54 -16.90 -8.12 -11.04
C PRO A 54 -16.86 -8.97 -9.76
N PHE A 55 -15.67 -9.15 -9.19
CA PHE A 55 -15.42 -9.88 -7.95
C PHE A 55 -15.01 -8.97 -6.78
N GLY A 56 -14.99 -7.63 -6.99
CA GLY A 56 -14.72 -6.65 -5.95
C GLY A 56 -13.29 -6.08 -5.92
N TRP A 57 -12.40 -6.53 -6.80
CA TRP A 57 -11.04 -5.97 -6.94
C TRP A 57 -11.11 -4.61 -7.62
N ASN A 58 -11.03 -3.53 -6.83
CA ASN A 58 -11.38 -2.20 -7.34
C ASN A 58 -10.31 -1.12 -7.17
N PHE A 59 -9.19 -1.39 -6.47
CA PHE A 59 -8.08 -0.45 -6.39
C PHE A 59 -7.04 -0.72 -7.46
N ALA A 60 -6.58 0.32 -8.16
CA ALA A 60 -5.45 0.32 -9.08
C ALA A 60 -4.39 1.28 -8.54
N VAL A 61 -3.25 0.74 -8.08
CA VAL A 61 -2.22 1.49 -7.37
C VAL A 61 -0.94 1.54 -8.19
N ILE A 62 -0.42 2.75 -8.44
CA ILE A 62 0.94 2.96 -8.93
C ILE A 62 1.85 3.00 -7.70
N ASP A 63 2.78 2.04 -7.62
CA ASP A 63 3.76 2.00 -6.53
C ASP A 63 4.90 3.00 -6.74
N GLU A 64 5.96 2.90 -5.97
CA GLU A 64 7.10 3.82 -5.93
C GLU A 64 7.70 4.13 -7.32
N GLY A 65 8.28 5.31 -7.45
CA GLY A 65 9.11 5.69 -8.60
C GLY A 65 8.39 6.39 -9.73
N TRP A 66 7.09 6.71 -9.64
CA TRP A 66 6.37 7.46 -10.66
C TRP A 66 6.93 8.87 -10.90
N TYR A 67 7.67 9.40 -9.97
CA TYR A 67 8.37 10.69 -10.00
C TYR A 67 9.82 10.57 -10.47
N PHE A 68 10.37 9.37 -10.70
CA PHE A 68 11.74 9.20 -11.20
C PHE A 68 11.81 9.30 -12.73
N GLU A 69 12.84 10.02 -13.22
CA GLU A 69 13.09 10.19 -14.64
C GLU A 69 13.81 8.98 -15.26
N ASN A 70 14.71 8.36 -14.50
CA ASN A 70 15.64 7.36 -15.01
C ASN A 70 15.71 6.05 -14.20
N PRO A 71 14.60 5.49 -13.72
CA PRO A 71 14.65 4.28 -12.87
C PRO A 71 15.13 3.04 -13.64
N GLY A 72 14.86 2.97 -14.96
CA GLY A 72 15.29 1.86 -15.81
C GLY A 72 16.81 1.78 -16.03
N ASP A 73 17.53 2.88 -15.81
CA ASP A 73 18.99 2.92 -15.89
C ASP A 73 19.66 2.27 -14.67
N ARG A 74 18.89 1.91 -13.63
CA ARG A 74 19.38 1.45 -12.31
C ARG A 74 20.50 2.34 -11.77
N PRO A 75 20.27 3.64 -11.68
CA PRO A 75 21.32 4.58 -11.29
C PRO A 75 21.73 4.33 -9.85
N THR A 76 22.99 4.67 -9.53
CA THR A 76 23.40 4.82 -8.14
C THR A 76 22.58 5.94 -7.48
N PRO A 77 22.37 5.93 -6.16
CA PRO A 77 21.52 6.91 -5.48
C PRO A 77 21.86 8.38 -5.79
N ASP A 78 23.14 8.68 -5.98
CA ASP A 78 23.65 10.00 -6.36
C ASP A 78 23.31 10.44 -7.81
N LYS A 79 22.89 9.49 -8.66
CA LYS A 79 22.51 9.74 -10.07
C LYS A 79 21.02 9.63 -10.32
N LEU A 80 20.25 9.35 -9.28
CA LEU A 80 18.81 9.28 -9.38
C LEU A 80 18.24 10.67 -9.66
N ARG A 81 17.39 10.80 -10.69
CA ARG A 81 16.72 12.05 -11.05
C ARG A 81 15.23 11.93 -10.79
N TYR A 82 14.64 12.97 -10.26
CA TYR A 82 13.21 13.01 -9.96
C TYR A 82 12.58 14.38 -10.26
N ALA A 83 11.28 14.38 -10.47
CA ALA A 83 10.49 15.57 -10.77
C ALA A 83 9.75 16.09 -9.53
N ILE A 84 9.81 17.39 -9.31
CA ILE A 84 9.05 18.10 -8.28
C ILE A 84 8.34 19.32 -8.88
N ASP A 85 7.27 19.77 -8.24
CA ASP A 85 6.60 21.01 -8.60
C ASP A 85 7.29 22.25 -8.00
N PRO A 86 6.83 23.47 -8.30
CA PRO A 86 7.40 24.71 -7.73
C PRO A 86 7.30 24.81 -6.20
N TYR A 87 6.54 23.94 -5.56
CA TYR A 87 6.39 23.84 -4.11
C TYR A 87 7.19 22.69 -3.49
N GLY A 88 7.96 21.97 -4.33
CA GLY A 88 8.83 20.88 -3.89
C GLY A 88 8.15 19.52 -3.75
N ARG A 89 6.87 19.36 -4.14
CA ARG A 89 6.15 18.10 -4.08
C ARG A 89 6.49 17.24 -5.30
N TYR A 90 6.60 15.93 -5.11
CA TYR A 90 6.77 15.01 -6.23
C TYR A 90 5.62 15.12 -7.23
N VAL A 91 5.97 15.02 -8.52
CA VAL A 91 5.02 15.02 -9.64
C VAL A 91 5.36 13.94 -10.66
N PRO A 92 4.37 13.40 -11.42
CA PRO A 92 4.63 12.36 -12.40
C PRO A 92 5.47 12.87 -13.57
N VAL A 93 6.40 12.03 -14.04
CA VAL A 93 7.30 12.34 -15.16
C VAL A 93 6.59 12.11 -16.49
N PRO A 94 6.42 13.14 -17.36
CA PRO A 94 5.66 13.02 -18.62
C PRO A 94 6.22 11.98 -19.60
N ALA A 95 7.53 11.75 -19.59
CA ALA A 95 8.15 10.72 -20.45
C ALA A 95 7.65 9.31 -20.13
N ARG A 96 7.22 9.06 -18.89
CA ARG A 96 6.69 7.78 -18.43
C ARG A 96 5.17 7.80 -18.32
N PHE A 97 4.59 8.94 -17.97
CA PHE A 97 3.16 9.19 -17.80
C PHE A 97 2.69 10.33 -18.70
N PRO A 98 2.50 10.06 -20.02
CA PRO A 98 2.21 11.11 -21.01
C PRO A 98 0.96 11.94 -20.70
N SER A 99 -0.07 11.36 -20.08
CA SER A 99 -1.29 12.08 -19.71
C SER A 99 -1.10 13.08 -18.57
N ALA A 100 0.07 13.03 -17.88
CA ALA A 100 0.41 13.98 -16.82
C ALA A 100 0.81 15.36 -17.37
N ALA A 101 1.22 15.46 -18.62
CA ALA A 101 1.62 16.73 -19.25
C ALA A 101 0.43 17.69 -19.35
N VAL A 102 0.61 18.90 -18.82
CA VAL A 102 -0.35 20.01 -18.98
C VAL A 102 0.14 20.88 -20.12
N ALA A 103 -0.71 21.14 -21.11
CA ALA A 103 -0.37 21.99 -22.24
C ALA A 103 0.02 23.39 -21.76
N GLY A 104 1.24 23.86 -22.15
CA GLY A 104 1.75 25.19 -21.78
C GLY A 104 2.61 25.24 -20.50
N SER A 105 2.98 24.11 -19.93
CA SER A 105 3.94 24.07 -18.80
C SER A 105 5.32 24.58 -19.21
N PRO A 106 6.02 25.37 -18.36
CA PRO A 106 7.39 25.79 -18.63
C PRO A 106 8.33 24.57 -18.70
N ALA A 107 9.34 24.66 -19.56
CA ALA A 107 10.39 23.63 -19.64
C ALA A 107 11.13 23.49 -18.31
N PRO A 108 11.65 22.28 -18.00
CA PRO A 108 12.37 22.04 -16.75
C PRO A 108 13.56 22.97 -16.60
N LEU A 109 13.75 23.51 -15.42
CA LEU A 109 14.94 24.27 -15.06
C LEU A 109 16.07 23.27 -14.79
N GLY A 110 17.01 23.17 -15.72
CA GLY A 110 18.21 22.34 -15.56
C GLY A 110 18.94 22.61 -14.26
N SER A 111 19.34 21.57 -13.55
CA SER A 111 20.17 21.68 -12.33
C SER A 111 21.63 21.91 -12.69
N PRO A 112 22.39 22.78 -12.00
CA PRO A 112 23.83 22.90 -12.19
C PRO A 112 24.56 21.62 -11.74
N ALA A 113 25.54 21.20 -12.51
CA ALA A 113 26.15 19.87 -12.43
C ALA A 113 27.20 19.64 -11.32
N ASP A 114 27.48 20.57 -10.41
CA ASP A 114 28.65 20.50 -9.54
C ASP A 114 28.34 20.78 -8.07
N ALA A 115 27.89 19.75 -7.34
CA ALA A 115 28.07 19.67 -5.88
C ALA A 115 27.86 18.23 -5.37
N PRO A 116 28.62 17.74 -4.37
CA PRO A 116 28.49 16.40 -3.85
C PRO A 116 27.13 16.22 -3.18
N LEU A 117 26.43 15.12 -3.53
CA LEU A 117 25.13 14.67 -3.01
C LEU A 117 23.89 15.53 -3.32
N LYS A 118 23.91 16.35 -4.35
CA LYS A 118 22.69 16.97 -4.87
C LYS A 118 22.04 16.07 -5.88
N LEU A 119 20.96 15.40 -5.47
CA LEU A 119 20.14 14.61 -6.38
C LEU A 119 19.50 15.55 -7.41
N PRO A 120 19.76 15.36 -8.73
CA PRO A 120 19.18 16.23 -9.74
C PRO A 120 17.65 16.11 -9.74
N ALA A 121 16.97 17.23 -9.57
CA ALA A 121 15.52 17.30 -9.64
C ALA A 121 15.07 18.36 -10.62
N THR A 122 14.15 18.02 -11.50
CA THR A 122 13.50 18.94 -12.41
C THR A 122 12.26 19.56 -11.77
N ILE A 123 11.93 20.81 -12.14
CA ILE A 123 10.67 21.44 -11.74
C ILE A 123 9.67 21.29 -12.87
N GLU A 124 8.56 20.61 -12.57
CA GLU A 124 7.51 20.28 -13.52
C GLU A 124 6.14 20.72 -13.01
N SER A 125 5.23 21.08 -13.91
CA SER A 125 3.83 21.37 -13.56
C SER A 125 2.93 20.28 -14.12
N THR A 126 3.13 19.05 -13.66
CA THR A 126 2.44 17.85 -14.13
C THR A 126 1.52 17.29 -13.05
N SER A 127 0.54 16.46 -13.41
CA SER A 127 -0.40 15.90 -12.45
C SER A 127 -0.96 14.55 -12.91
N PHE A 128 -1.44 13.75 -11.96
CA PHE A 128 -2.22 12.55 -12.26
C PHE A 128 -3.73 12.80 -12.46
N THR A 129 -4.19 14.06 -12.53
CA THR A 129 -5.63 14.36 -12.63
C THR A 129 -6.30 13.65 -13.82
N ALA A 130 -5.67 13.65 -14.99
CA ALA A 130 -6.21 12.98 -16.17
C ALA A 130 -6.21 11.44 -16.01
N LEU A 131 -5.15 10.88 -15.46
CA LEU A 131 -5.05 9.44 -15.22
C LEU A 131 -6.02 8.96 -14.14
N GLY A 132 -6.13 9.69 -13.02
CA GLY A 132 -7.09 9.40 -11.96
C GLY A 132 -8.54 9.45 -12.46
N ALA A 133 -8.90 10.49 -13.23
CA ALA A 133 -10.21 10.57 -13.87
C ALA A 133 -10.48 9.41 -14.84
N TRP A 134 -9.47 8.96 -15.57
CA TRP A 134 -9.59 7.80 -16.47
C TRP A 134 -9.82 6.51 -15.67
N VAL A 135 -9.09 6.28 -14.56
CA VAL A 135 -9.29 5.11 -13.67
C VAL A 135 -10.71 5.11 -13.11
N HIS A 136 -11.20 6.26 -12.65
CA HIS A 136 -12.59 6.38 -12.16
C HIS A 136 -13.62 6.08 -13.25
N ALA A 137 -13.37 6.49 -14.49
CA ALA A 137 -14.25 6.18 -15.62
C ALA A 137 -14.30 4.66 -15.93
N GLN A 138 -13.31 3.87 -15.48
CA GLN A 138 -13.34 2.42 -15.54
C GLN A 138 -14.13 1.78 -14.38
N GLY A 139 -14.68 2.56 -13.44
CA GLY A 139 -15.35 2.07 -12.23
C GLY A 139 -14.39 1.65 -11.11
N LEU A 140 -13.13 2.01 -11.23
CA LEU A 140 -12.06 1.68 -10.29
C LEU A 140 -11.68 2.86 -9.41
N LYS A 141 -10.90 2.61 -8.37
CA LYS A 141 -10.31 3.59 -7.46
C LYS A 141 -8.83 3.74 -7.75
N PHE A 142 -8.34 4.98 -7.74
CA PHE A 142 -6.96 5.29 -8.04
C PHE A 142 -6.10 5.39 -6.76
N GLY A 143 -4.98 4.68 -6.71
CA GLY A 143 -4.02 4.73 -5.61
C GLY A 143 -2.61 5.09 -6.08
N ILE A 144 -1.83 5.65 -5.16
CA ILE A 144 -0.40 5.91 -5.35
C ILE A 144 0.39 5.51 -4.11
N HIS A 145 1.66 5.15 -4.34
CA HIS A 145 2.67 5.06 -3.30
C HIS A 145 3.37 6.40 -3.13
N ILE A 146 3.75 6.72 -1.92
CA ILE A 146 4.66 7.82 -1.59
C ILE A 146 5.69 7.38 -0.57
N ILE A 147 6.90 7.90 -0.68
CA ILE A 147 7.85 7.88 0.42
C ILE A 147 7.51 8.99 1.41
N ARG A 148 7.60 8.74 2.73
CA ARG A 148 7.42 9.81 3.72
C ARG A 148 8.46 10.92 3.54
N GLY A 149 8.15 12.11 4.08
CA GLY A 149 9.16 13.15 4.15
C GLY A 149 8.96 14.27 3.14
N ILE A 150 10.03 15.04 2.97
CA ILE A 150 10.12 16.19 2.08
C ILE A 150 11.31 16.03 1.13
N PRO A 151 11.14 16.21 -0.21
CA PRO A 151 12.23 16.05 -1.17
C PRO A 151 13.43 16.92 -0.85
N ARG A 152 14.63 16.34 -0.91
CA ARG A 152 15.88 17.05 -0.61
C ARG A 152 16.05 18.29 -1.46
N ALA A 153 15.71 18.23 -2.75
CA ALA A 153 15.79 19.38 -3.65
C ALA A 153 14.83 20.51 -3.24
N ALA A 154 13.71 20.21 -2.61
CA ALA A 154 12.82 21.24 -2.06
C ALA A 154 13.48 21.99 -0.91
N VAL A 155 14.16 21.25 -0.02
CA VAL A 155 14.89 21.81 1.13
C VAL A 155 16.12 22.60 0.67
N GLU A 156 16.93 22.05 -0.22
CA GLU A 156 18.14 22.72 -0.75
C GLU A 156 17.83 24.04 -1.45
N ARG A 157 16.70 24.12 -2.12
CA ARG A 157 16.22 25.33 -2.80
C ARG A 157 15.35 26.19 -1.90
N ASN A 158 15.07 25.75 -0.68
CA ASN A 158 14.17 26.36 0.28
C ASN A 158 12.84 26.80 -0.34
N LEU A 159 12.20 25.88 -1.09
CA LEU A 159 10.97 26.16 -1.83
C LEU A 159 9.81 26.52 -0.88
N PRO A 160 8.87 27.38 -1.29
CA PRO A 160 7.71 27.71 -0.49
C PRO A 160 6.78 26.51 -0.34
N ILE A 161 6.13 26.35 0.81
CA ILE A 161 5.06 25.37 1.04
C ILE A 161 3.73 25.98 0.60
N GLU A 162 3.08 25.39 -0.40
CA GLU A 162 1.85 25.89 -0.99
C GLU A 162 0.75 26.08 0.05
N GLY A 163 0.07 27.23 -0.01
CA GLY A 163 -1.03 27.59 0.89
C GLY A 163 -0.58 27.95 2.33
N SER A 164 0.70 28.23 2.55
CA SER A 164 1.26 28.59 3.83
C SER A 164 2.26 29.76 3.72
N LYS A 165 2.75 30.24 4.88
CA LYS A 165 3.85 31.20 4.97
C LYS A 165 5.21 30.55 5.17
N PHE A 166 5.25 29.22 5.21
CA PHE A 166 6.46 28.45 5.51
C PHE A 166 7.20 28.05 4.25
N HIS A 167 8.47 27.69 4.43
CA HIS A 167 9.35 27.15 3.41
C HIS A 167 9.87 25.76 3.84
N ALA A 168 10.40 25.00 2.88
CA ALA A 168 10.82 23.62 3.04
C ALA A 168 11.83 23.39 4.17
N GLU A 169 12.81 24.27 4.35
CA GLU A 169 13.80 24.17 5.45
C GLU A 169 13.18 24.18 6.84
N GLN A 170 12.04 24.88 7.01
CA GLN A 170 11.35 24.96 8.29
C GLN A 170 10.61 23.69 8.65
N ALA A 171 10.21 22.92 7.64
CA ALA A 171 9.49 21.66 7.77
C ALA A 171 10.43 20.45 7.86
N ALA A 172 11.60 20.51 7.21
CA ALA A 172 12.49 19.37 7.08
C ALA A 172 13.26 19.02 8.35
N ASP A 173 13.39 17.74 8.65
CA ASP A 173 14.39 17.19 9.55
C ASP A 173 15.53 16.56 8.75
N THR A 174 16.61 17.31 8.55
CA THR A 174 17.76 16.84 7.77
C THR A 174 18.66 15.84 8.51
N THR A 175 18.32 15.48 9.75
CA THR A 175 18.99 14.41 10.50
C THR A 175 18.28 13.07 10.35
N ASP A 176 17.11 13.06 9.72
CA ASP A 176 16.26 11.90 9.49
C ASP A 176 16.07 11.67 7.98
N ALA A 177 16.27 10.44 7.54
CA ALA A 177 16.08 10.02 6.16
C ALA A 177 15.60 8.57 6.11
N CYS A 178 14.94 8.20 5.02
CA CYS A 178 14.64 6.80 4.75
C CYS A 178 15.92 6.05 4.39
N PRO A 179 16.20 4.86 5.00
CA PRO A 179 17.45 4.13 4.74
C PRO A 179 17.59 3.63 3.30
N TRP A 180 16.49 3.38 2.59
CA TRP A 180 16.50 2.85 1.21
C TRP A 180 16.11 3.88 0.15
N ASP A 181 15.48 4.99 0.51
CA ASP A 181 15.20 6.10 -0.41
C ASP A 181 15.96 7.36 0.02
N PRO A 182 17.01 7.74 -0.72
CA PRO A 182 17.80 8.91 -0.39
C PRO A 182 17.18 10.23 -0.87
N THR A 183 15.99 10.23 -1.47
CA THR A 183 15.44 11.41 -2.14
C THR A 183 14.75 12.38 -1.20
N SER A 184 14.37 11.93 0.02
CA SER A 184 13.64 12.72 1.00
C SER A 184 14.36 12.85 2.34
N TRP A 185 14.08 13.93 3.05
CA TRP A 185 14.36 14.14 4.47
C TRP A 185 13.09 13.89 5.28
N GLY A 186 13.22 13.57 6.56
CA GLY A 186 12.09 13.51 7.49
C GLY A 186 11.39 14.86 7.65
N VAL A 187 10.23 14.86 8.28
CA VAL A 187 9.44 16.07 8.55
C VAL A 187 9.33 16.28 10.05
N ARG A 188 9.65 17.51 10.50
CA ARG A 188 9.56 17.91 11.90
C ARG A 188 8.12 18.01 12.36
N ASP A 189 7.83 17.58 13.57
CA ASP A 189 6.55 17.81 14.22
C ASP A 189 6.43 19.28 14.64
N ASN A 190 6.05 20.13 13.70
CA ASN A 190 5.80 21.55 13.90
C ASN A 190 4.75 22.09 12.89
N ALA A 191 4.42 23.37 12.99
CA ALA A 191 3.46 24.00 12.10
C ALA A 191 3.87 23.98 10.62
N ALA A 192 5.15 24.04 10.31
CA ALA A 192 5.65 23.95 8.94
C ALA A 192 5.53 22.52 8.40
N GLY A 193 5.85 21.49 9.21
CA GLY A 193 5.67 20.09 8.87
C GLY A 193 4.20 19.75 8.61
N GLN A 194 3.28 20.22 9.46
CA GLN A 194 1.86 20.05 9.18
C GLN A 194 1.44 20.75 7.89
N ALA A 195 1.92 21.97 7.64
CA ALA A 195 1.63 22.69 6.40
C ALA A 195 2.15 21.97 5.16
N TRP A 196 3.32 21.29 5.27
CA TRP A 196 3.85 20.44 4.22
C TRP A 196 2.89 19.31 3.86
N TYR A 197 2.48 18.51 4.84
CA TYR A 197 1.54 17.41 4.58
C TYR A 197 0.15 17.90 4.14
N ASP A 198 -0.33 19.03 4.66
CA ASP A 198 -1.58 19.66 4.19
C ASP A 198 -1.50 20.03 2.70
N SER A 199 -0.36 20.58 2.25
CA SER A 199 -0.10 20.90 0.85
C SER A 199 -0.05 19.64 -0.02
N LEU A 200 0.66 18.61 0.43
CA LEU A 200 0.86 17.35 -0.30
C LEU A 200 -0.47 16.60 -0.48
N LEU A 201 -1.25 16.43 0.59
CA LEU A 201 -2.52 15.71 0.55
C LEU A 201 -3.60 16.47 -0.23
N ARG A 202 -3.55 17.80 -0.25
CA ARG A 202 -4.41 18.62 -1.12
C ARG A 202 -4.11 18.35 -2.60
N GLN A 203 -2.84 18.24 -2.97
CA GLN A 203 -2.42 17.87 -4.32
C GLN A 203 -2.99 16.51 -4.72
N TYR A 204 -2.81 15.49 -3.88
CA TYR A 204 -3.28 14.14 -4.18
C TYR A 204 -4.81 14.03 -4.21
N ALA A 205 -5.50 14.75 -3.34
CA ALA A 205 -6.96 14.86 -3.40
C ALA A 205 -7.44 15.50 -4.71
N ALA A 206 -6.74 16.53 -5.19
CA ALA A 206 -7.04 17.17 -6.49
C ALA A 206 -6.77 16.23 -7.68
N TRP A 207 -5.83 15.29 -7.57
CA TRP A 207 -5.60 14.25 -8.58
C TRP A 207 -6.65 13.13 -8.56
N GLY A 208 -7.52 13.12 -7.56
CA GLY A 208 -8.53 12.08 -7.41
C GLY A 208 -8.01 10.80 -6.75
N VAL A 209 -6.94 10.88 -5.96
CA VAL A 209 -6.38 9.71 -5.26
C VAL A 209 -7.36 9.21 -4.19
N ASP A 210 -7.60 7.90 -4.15
CA ASP A 210 -8.48 7.18 -3.23
C ASP A 210 -7.72 6.32 -2.21
N LEU A 211 -6.46 5.99 -2.50
CA LEU A 211 -5.57 5.24 -1.60
C LEU A 211 -4.15 5.80 -1.68
N ILE A 212 -3.53 5.98 -0.53
CA ILE A 212 -2.12 6.35 -0.43
C ILE A 212 -1.40 5.31 0.41
N LYS A 213 -0.43 4.61 -0.21
CA LYS A 213 0.55 3.78 0.49
C LYS A 213 1.72 4.68 0.85
N VAL A 214 1.93 4.88 2.15
CA VAL A 214 3.06 5.67 2.66
C VAL A 214 4.14 4.73 3.13
N ASP A 215 5.31 4.82 2.53
CA ASP A 215 6.44 3.97 2.85
C ASP A 215 7.43 4.64 3.81
N CYS A 216 8.29 3.82 4.45
CA CYS A 216 9.30 4.23 5.42
C CYS A 216 8.71 4.88 6.68
N ILE A 217 7.49 4.48 7.10
CA ILE A 217 6.76 5.17 8.17
C ILE A 217 6.26 4.24 9.28
N ALA A 218 5.93 2.98 8.96
CA ALA A 218 5.33 2.04 9.91
C ALA A 218 6.35 1.20 10.69
N ASP A 219 7.58 1.12 10.16
CA ASP A 219 8.75 0.49 10.80
C ASP A 219 10.04 1.09 10.21
N HIS A 220 11.20 0.86 10.86
CA HIS A 220 12.55 1.25 10.42
C HIS A 220 12.82 2.78 10.26
N PRO A 221 12.40 3.67 11.17
CA PRO A 221 11.66 3.53 12.41
C PRO A 221 10.15 3.86 12.26
N PHE A 222 9.37 3.52 13.28
CA PHE A 222 7.97 3.95 13.40
C PHE A 222 7.87 5.47 13.62
N LYS A 223 7.15 6.19 12.76
CA LYS A 223 7.08 7.65 12.70
C LYS A 223 5.69 8.17 13.07
N LEU A 224 5.33 8.06 14.34
CA LEU A 224 4.02 8.46 14.84
C LEU A 224 3.63 9.90 14.48
N ASP A 225 4.56 10.84 14.67
CA ASP A 225 4.28 12.27 14.42
C ASP A 225 3.94 12.53 12.95
N GLU A 226 4.66 11.89 12.02
CA GLU A 226 4.38 12.01 10.59
C GLU A 226 3.07 11.33 10.20
N ILE A 227 2.77 10.15 10.77
CA ILE A 227 1.47 9.47 10.58
C ILE A 227 0.32 10.37 11.05
N GLU A 228 0.45 11.04 12.20
CA GLU A 228 -0.55 11.97 12.72
C GLU A 228 -0.73 13.20 11.81
N MET A 229 0.38 13.78 11.31
CA MET A 229 0.30 14.90 10.37
C MET A 229 -0.39 14.51 9.05
N ILE A 230 -0.07 13.33 8.50
CA ILE A 230 -0.71 12.80 7.29
C ILE A 230 -2.20 12.55 7.53
N HIS A 231 -2.56 11.90 8.63
CA HIS A 231 -3.96 11.66 9.00
C HIS A 231 -4.77 12.95 9.09
N ARG A 232 -4.24 13.98 9.80
CA ARG A 232 -4.87 15.31 9.87
C ARG A 232 -5.00 15.98 8.50
N ALA A 233 -3.98 15.82 7.65
CA ALA A 233 -3.97 16.38 6.31
C ALA A 233 -5.01 15.72 5.39
N ILE A 234 -5.16 14.38 5.44
CA ILE A 234 -6.24 13.66 4.74
C ILE A 234 -7.61 14.20 5.17
N ALA A 235 -7.85 14.31 6.48
CA ALA A 235 -9.10 14.82 7.00
C ALA A 235 -9.44 16.23 6.47
N LYS A 236 -8.44 17.11 6.36
CA LYS A 236 -8.62 18.47 5.84
C LYS A 236 -9.00 18.52 4.35
N THR A 237 -8.67 17.50 3.56
CA THR A 237 -9.05 17.44 2.15
C THR A 237 -10.55 17.23 1.96
N GLY A 238 -11.24 16.63 2.93
CA GLY A 238 -12.63 16.19 2.82
C GLY A 238 -12.86 15.00 1.88
N ARG A 239 -11.78 14.46 1.23
CA ARG A 239 -11.87 13.29 0.37
C ARG A 239 -11.66 12.00 1.19
N PRO A 240 -12.46 10.95 0.96
CA PRO A 240 -12.26 9.65 1.62
C PRO A 240 -11.06 8.94 0.98
N ILE A 241 -9.88 9.08 1.58
CA ILE A 241 -8.63 8.45 1.13
C ILE A 241 -8.26 7.34 2.11
N VAL A 242 -8.05 6.13 1.60
CA VAL A 242 -7.50 5.01 2.37
C VAL A 242 -6.03 5.30 2.65
N LEU A 243 -5.66 5.33 3.93
CA LEU A 243 -4.26 5.44 4.36
C LEU A 243 -3.71 4.05 4.66
N SER A 244 -2.71 3.65 3.87
CA SER A 244 -1.93 2.42 4.02
C SER A 244 -0.53 2.76 4.51
N LEU A 245 -0.07 2.09 5.58
CA LEU A 245 1.26 2.30 6.17
C LEU A 245 2.19 1.14 5.82
N SER A 246 3.40 1.46 5.34
CA SER A 246 4.42 0.53 4.86
C SER A 246 5.83 1.03 5.26
N PRO A 247 6.88 0.16 5.28
CA PRO A 247 6.79 -1.28 5.35
C PRO A 247 6.43 -1.75 6.76
N GLY A 248 6.40 -3.07 6.97
CA GLY A 248 6.33 -3.68 8.29
C GLY A 248 7.67 -4.28 8.73
N PRO A 249 7.63 -5.06 9.82
CA PRO A 249 6.42 -5.33 10.61
C PRO A 249 6.12 -4.20 11.59
N THR A 250 4.97 -3.57 11.48
CA THR A 250 4.49 -2.66 12.52
C THR A 250 4.47 -3.40 13.87
N ALA A 251 5.11 -2.84 14.89
CA ALA A 251 5.13 -3.48 16.20
C ALA A 251 3.73 -3.50 16.82
N LEU A 252 3.32 -4.65 17.39
CA LEU A 252 1.99 -4.83 18.01
C LEU A 252 1.72 -3.79 19.13
N ALA A 253 2.78 -3.27 19.74
CA ALA A 253 2.66 -2.19 20.72
C ALA A 253 2.03 -0.92 20.16
N HIS A 254 2.09 -0.71 18.84
CA HIS A 254 1.51 0.44 18.14
C HIS A 254 0.10 0.16 17.56
N ALA A 255 -0.52 -0.96 17.94
CA ALA A 255 -1.82 -1.35 17.39
C ALA A 255 -2.91 -0.28 17.59
N ALA A 256 -2.91 0.39 18.73
CA ALA A 256 -3.89 1.44 19.04
C ALA A 256 -3.68 2.69 18.17
N GLU A 257 -2.42 3.09 17.96
CA GLU A 257 -2.06 4.24 17.15
C GLU A 257 -2.41 4.01 15.67
N VAL A 258 -1.97 2.90 15.09
CA VAL A 258 -2.25 2.62 13.66
C VAL A 258 -3.74 2.41 13.40
N ALA A 259 -4.47 1.76 14.32
CA ALA A 259 -5.92 1.59 14.21
C ALA A 259 -6.69 2.94 14.31
N ARG A 260 -6.16 3.93 15.02
CA ARG A 260 -6.73 5.27 15.12
C ARG A 260 -6.44 6.13 13.90
N LEU A 261 -5.25 5.95 13.30
CA LEU A 261 -4.68 6.91 12.35
C LEU A 261 -4.71 6.44 10.89
N SER A 262 -4.84 5.14 10.65
CA SER A 262 -4.78 4.57 9.31
C SER A 262 -5.89 3.55 9.05
N ASN A 263 -6.04 3.11 7.81
CA ASN A 263 -7.04 2.13 7.41
C ASN A 263 -6.46 0.74 7.18
N MET A 264 -5.19 0.67 6.81
CA MET A 264 -4.43 -0.58 6.72
C MET A 264 -2.97 -0.31 7.05
N TRP A 265 -2.27 -1.32 7.57
CA TRP A 265 -0.86 -1.22 7.96
C TRP A 265 -0.18 -2.57 7.82
N ARG A 266 1.04 -2.57 7.34
CA ARG A 266 1.86 -3.76 7.15
C ARG A 266 2.22 -4.40 8.49
N ILE A 267 1.91 -5.68 8.63
CA ILE A 267 2.26 -6.50 9.80
C ILE A 267 3.47 -7.40 9.54
N ALA A 268 3.97 -7.35 8.34
CA ALA A 268 5.12 -8.09 7.84
C ALA A 268 6.08 -7.12 7.15
N ASP A 269 7.38 -7.45 7.12
CA ASP A 269 8.30 -6.95 6.10
C ASP A 269 7.92 -7.49 4.73
N ASP A 270 8.61 -7.14 3.65
CA ASP A 270 8.20 -7.54 2.31
C ASP A 270 8.11 -9.06 2.16
N GLU A 271 6.90 -9.50 1.84
CA GLU A 271 6.59 -10.88 1.52
C GLU A 271 6.76 -11.09 0.01
N TRP A 272 7.35 -12.23 -0.34
CA TRP A 272 7.60 -12.63 -1.71
C TRP A 272 7.22 -14.09 -1.92
N ASP A 273 7.25 -14.55 -3.16
CA ASP A 273 6.88 -15.88 -3.62
C ASP A 273 7.79 -17.02 -3.11
N VAL A 274 7.95 -17.08 -1.80
CA VAL A 274 8.65 -18.14 -1.07
C VAL A 274 7.79 -18.68 0.06
N TRP A 275 7.92 -19.98 0.37
CA TRP A 275 7.14 -20.57 1.45
C TRP A 275 7.52 -20.01 2.83
N SER A 276 8.81 -19.83 3.07
CA SER A 276 9.33 -19.26 4.32
C SER A 276 10.61 -18.48 4.05
N ALA A 277 10.95 -17.57 4.96
CA ALA A 277 12.21 -16.85 4.89
C ALA A 277 13.40 -17.81 4.82
N PRO A 278 14.46 -17.50 4.05
CA PRO A 278 15.67 -18.32 4.01
C PRO A 278 16.29 -18.46 5.41
N ALA A 279 16.84 -19.64 5.69
CA ALA A 279 17.42 -19.97 7.00
C ALA A 279 18.39 -18.88 7.51
N GLY A 280 18.13 -18.36 8.71
CA GLY A 280 18.94 -17.31 9.35
C GLY A 280 18.75 -15.90 8.76
N LYS A 281 17.73 -15.68 7.90
CA LYS A 281 17.37 -14.39 7.34
C LYS A 281 15.94 -14.00 7.76
N THR A 282 15.66 -12.70 7.74
CA THR A 282 14.34 -12.13 7.99
C THR A 282 13.68 -11.60 6.72
N PHE A 283 14.43 -11.54 5.62
CA PHE A 283 14.01 -11.05 4.30
C PHE A 283 14.53 -11.97 3.18
N PRO A 284 13.74 -12.27 2.15
CA PRO A 284 12.31 -11.99 2.04
C PRO A 284 11.50 -12.81 3.04
N GLN A 285 10.31 -12.34 3.40
CA GLN A 285 9.38 -13.12 4.18
C GLN A 285 8.52 -14.00 3.26
N GLY A 286 7.96 -15.07 3.82
CA GLY A 286 7.13 -15.99 3.06
C GLY A 286 5.82 -16.28 3.76
N THR A 287 4.92 -16.97 3.07
CA THR A 287 3.55 -17.29 3.54
C THR A 287 3.52 -17.98 4.90
N LYS A 288 4.45 -18.93 5.14
CA LYS A 288 4.51 -19.65 6.44
C LYS A 288 4.80 -18.71 7.60
N ASP A 289 5.56 -17.64 7.36
CA ASP A 289 5.92 -16.66 8.38
C ASP A 289 4.74 -15.79 8.79
N GLN A 290 3.69 -15.70 7.95
CA GLN A 290 2.54 -14.82 8.18
C GLN A 290 1.48 -15.43 9.09
N PHE A 291 1.43 -16.74 9.28
CA PHE A 291 0.44 -17.37 10.17
C PHE A 291 0.47 -16.79 11.59
N ALA A 292 1.64 -16.75 12.20
CA ALA A 292 1.79 -16.22 13.56
C ALA A 292 1.51 -14.70 13.63
N ARG A 293 1.89 -13.94 12.61
CA ARG A 293 1.63 -12.50 12.56
C ARG A 293 0.14 -12.21 12.43
N LEU A 294 -0.54 -12.86 11.48
CA LEU A 294 -1.97 -12.71 11.30
C LEU A 294 -2.74 -13.13 12.55
N ALA A 295 -2.34 -14.22 13.23
CA ALA A 295 -2.94 -14.64 14.50
C ALA A 295 -2.81 -13.57 15.58
N ALA A 296 -1.63 -12.96 15.73
CA ALA A 296 -1.39 -11.90 16.71
C ALA A 296 -2.20 -10.62 16.39
N TRP A 297 -2.40 -10.29 15.11
CA TRP A 297 -3.10 -9.10 14.69
C TRP A 297 -4.61 -9.28 14.47
N ALA A 298 -5.12 -10.51 14.42
CA ALA A 298 -6.54 -10.80 14.21
C ALA A 298 -7.50 -10.01 15.13
N PRO A 299 -7.20 -9.80 16.45
CA PRO A 299 -8.07 -9.01 17.32
C PRO A 299 -8.23 -7.54 16.92
N HIS A 300 -7.34 -7.03 16.07
CA HIS A 300 -7.33 -5.64 15.63
C HIS A 300 -8.03 -5.42 14.27
N ALA A 301 -8.37 -6.50 13.56
CA ALA A 301 -9.10 -6.46 12.28
C ALA A 301 -10.57 -6.13 12.50
N LYS A 302 -11.02 -4.99 11.96
CA LYS A 302 -12.41 -4.53 12.05
C LYS A 302 -12.72 -3.53 10.93
N PRO A 303 -13.98 -3.21 10.64
CA PRO A 303 -14.33 -2.20 9.63
C PRO A 303 -13.56 -0.90 9.81
N GLY A 304 -12.84 -0.49 8.76
CA GLY A 304 -11.96 0.67 8.74
C GLY A 304 -10.52 0.43 9.18
N ASN A 305 -10.19 -0.77 9.69
CA ASN A 305 -8.87 -1.10 10.23
C ASN A 305 -8.45 -2.52 9.83
N TRP A 306 -7.44 -2.63 8.96
CA TRP A 306 -7.06 -3.88 8.34
C TRP A 306 -5.54 -4.14 8.49
N PRO A 307 -5.14 -5.12 9.34
CA PRO A 307 -3.78 -5.64 9.33
C PRO A 307 -3.45 -6.23 7.96
N ASP A 308 -2.36 -5.77 7.36
CA ASP A 308 -1.96 -6.08 5.98
C ASP A 308 -0.75 -7.01 5.99
N ALA A 309 -0.96 -8.25 5.55
CA ALA A 309 0.10 -9.26 5.48
C ALA A 309 0.94 -9.18 4.20
N ASP A 310 0.75 -8.15 3.41
CA ASP A 310 1.39 -7.82 2.15
C ASP A 310 0.64 -8.28 0.89
N MET A 311 1.22 -7.96 -0.26
CA MET A 311 0.68 -8.24 -1.58
C MET A 311 0.76 -9.74 -1.92
N LEU A 312 -0.10 -10.15 -2.84
CA LEU A 312 -0.15 -11.51 -3.36
C LEU A 312 0.73 -11.62 -4.63
N PRO A 313 1.90 -12.28 -4.58
CA PRO A 313 2.85 -12.33 -5.69
C PRO A 313 2.49 -13.47 -6.67
N PHE A 314 1.23 -13.53 -7.17
CA PHE A 314 0.72 -14.59 -8.02
C PHE A 314 0.80 -14.23 -9.50
N GLY A 315 1.65 -14.91 -10.29
CA GLY A 315 1.81 -14.71 -11.72
C GLY A 315 3.20 -14.21 -12.11
N GLU A 316 3.29 -13.37 -13.15
CA GLU A 316 4.56 -12.86 -13.65
C GLU A 316 5.05 -11.66 -12.83
N LEU A 317 6.23 -11.81 -12.25
CA LEU A 317 6.92 -10.84 -11.40
C LEU A 317 8.16 -10.33 -12.13
N ARG A 318 8.34 -9.01 -12.13
CA ARG A 318 9.52 -8.37 -12.72
C ARG A 318 9.94 -7.13 -11.92
N PRO A 319 10.34 -7.32 -10.66
CA PRO A 319 10.73 -6.20 -9.82
C PRO A 319 12.02 -5.53 -10.35
N GLU A 320 11.97 -4.23 -10.65
CA GLU A 320 13.14 -3.48 -11.13
C GLU A 320 13.22 -2.07 -10.50
N PRO A 321 13.98 -1.83 -9.42
CA PRO A 321 14.51 -2.84 -8.51
C PRO A 321 13.40 -3.50 -7.69
N GLY A 322 13.75 -4.51 -6.95
CA GLY A 322 12.91 -5.30 -6.07
C GLY A 322 13.65 -6.57 -5.70
N TRP A 323 12.96 -7.55 -5.14
CA TRP A 323 13.57 -8.80 -4.78
C TRP A 323 13.51 -9.83 -5.93
N GLY A 324 14.65 -10.38 -6.27
CA GLY A 324 14.79 -11.44 -7.26
C GLY A 324 14.85 -10.93 -8.70
N ASN A 325 14.93 -11.89 -9.64
CA ASN A 325 14.92 -11.64 -11.07
C ASN A 325 13.50 -11.75 -11.64
N ALA A 326 13.31 -11.35 -12.89
CA ALA A 326 12.08 -11.58 -13.63
C ALA A 326 11.75 -13.09 -13.65
N ARG A 327 10.51 -13.45 -13.25
CA ARG A 327 10.07 -14.84 -13.10
C ARG A 327 8.56 -14.97 -13.08
N THR A 328 8.07 -16.16 -13.35
CA THR A 328 6.75 -16.58 -12.90
C THR A 328 6.85 -16.90 -11.40
N SER A 329 5.84 -16.60 -10.62
CA SER A 329 5.77 -16.91 -9.18
C SER A 329 6.25 -18.32 -8.89
N GLN A 330 7.14 -18.47 -7.91
CA GLN A 330 7.72 -19.76 -7.51
C GLN A 330 6.76 -20.61 -6.66
N PHE A 331 5.65 -20.01 -6.20
CA PHE A 331 4.65 -20.74 -5.45
C PHE A 331 4.05 -21.88 -6.25
N THR A 332 3.97 -23.06 -5.63
CA THR A 332 3.12 -24.14 -6.11
C THR A 332 1.65 -23.73 -6.06
N ALA A 333 0.80 -24.47 -6.76
CA ALA A 333 -0.65 -24.24 -6.71
C ALA A 333 -1.23 -24.38 -5.29
N ASP A 334 -0.63 -25.23 -4.45
CA ASP A 334 -1.06 -25.40 -3.06
C ASP A 334 -0.60 -24.26 -2.17
N GLU A 335 0.57 -23.70 -2.38
CA GLU A 335 1.05 -22.50 -1.67
C GLU A 335 0.20 -21.27 -2.03
N GLN A 336 -0.08 -21.02 -3.32
CA GLN A 336 -0.99 -19.94 -3.74
C GLN A 336 -2.39 -20.09 -3.11
N ARG A 337 -2.92 -21.32 -3.07
CA ARG A 337 -4.21 -21.60 -2.43
C ARG A 337 -4.14 -21.36 -0.92
N THR A 338 -3.07 -21.79 -0.30
CA THR A 338 -2.82 -21.60 1.15
C THR A 338 -2.78 -20.11 1.49
N GLU A 339 -1.98 -19.34 0.77
CA GLU A 339 -1.85 -17.90 1.01
C GLU A 339 -3.17 -17.17 0.82
N LEU A 340 -3.84 -17.33 -0.33
CA LEU A 340 -5.13 -16.67 -0.56
C LEU A 340 -6.19 -17.09 0.47
N THR A 341 -6.19 -18.35 0.91
CA THR A 341 -7.12 -18.83 1.94
C THR A 341 -6.82 -18.18 3.29
N LEU A 342 -5.53 -18.09 3.66
CA LEU A 342 -5.10 -17.46 4.90
C LEU A 342 -5.42 -15.96 4.91
N TRP A 343 -5.06 -15.20 3.86
CA TRP A 343 -5.41 -13.78 3.72
C TRP A 343 -6.93 -13.58 3.77
N SER A 344 -7.69 -14.48 3.11
CA SER A 344 -9.14 -14.37 3.10
C SER A 344 -9.75 -14.60 4.47
N ILE A 345 -9.38 -15.66 5.18
CA ILE A 345 -10.00 -15.97 6.48
C ILE A 345 -9.50 -15.04 7.59
N ALA A 346 -8.25 -14.58 7.53
CA ALA A 346 -7.69 -13.59 8.46
C ALA A 346 -8.17 -12.15 8.14
N ARG A 347 -8.81 -11.95 6.99
CA ARG A 347 -9.32 -10.65 6.52
C ARG A 347 -8.21 -9.62 6.31
N SER A 348 -7.05 -10.06 5.82
CA SER A 348 -6.03 -9.17 5.28
C SER A 348 -6.51 -8.50 4.00
N PRO A 349 -6.07 -7.27 3.67
CA PRO A 349 -6.23 -6.72 2.34
C PRO A 349 -5.77 -7.70 1.26
N LEU A 350 -6.47 -7.72 0.12
CA LEU A 350 -6.13 -8.56 -1.02
C LEU A 350 -5.59 -7.66 -2.14
N ILE A 351 -4.29 -7.48 -2.20
CA ILE A 351 -3.63 -6.63 -3.20
C ILE A 351 -2.72 -7.52 -4.07
N LEU A 352 -3.04 -7.62 -5.35
CA LEU A 352 -2.21 -8.35 -6.31
C LEU A 352 -0.97 -7.55 -6.68
N GLY A 353 0.19 -8.21 -6.77
CA GLY A 353 1.45 -7.55 -7.16
C GLY A 353 1.89 -7.87 -8.59
N ALA A 354 1.46 -8.99 -9.17
CA ALA A 354 1.93 -9.50 -10.45
C ALA A 354 1.42 -8.72 -11.68
N ASN A 355 2.00 -9.00 -12.86
CA ASN A 355 1.54 -8.47 -14.14
C ASN A 355 0.22 -9.13 -14.56
N LEU A 356 -0.89 -8.39 -14.42
CA LEU A 356 -2.23 -8.90 -14.71
C LEU A 356 -2.44 -9.26 -16.20
N THR A 357 -1.67 -8.63 -17.11
CA THR A 357 -1.80 -8.92 -18.56
C THR A 357 -1.31 -10.32 -18.93
N LEU A 358 -0.60 -10.99 -18.02
CA LEU A 358 0.00 -12.32 -18.20
C LEU A 358 -0.59 -13.36 -17.24
N LEU A 359 -1.71 -13.06 -16.55
CA LEU A 359 -2.38 -14.00 -15.65
C LEU A 359 -2.83 -15.28 -16.38
N ASP A 360 -2.43 -16.42 -15.84
CA ASP A 360 -2.91 -17.72 -16.30
C ASP A 360 -4.32 -18.06 -15.78
N GLN A 361 -4.94 -19.08 -16.39
CA GLN A 361 -6.30 -19.46 -16.02
C GLN A 361 -6.42 -20.07 -14.61
N PRO A 362 -5.52 -20.93 -14.13
CA PRO A 362 -5.54 -21.40 -12.75
C PRO A 362 -5.47 -20.27 -11.71
N THR A 363 -4.54 -19.33 -11.88
CA THR A 363 -4.42 -18.18 -11.00
C THR A 363 -5.68 -17.30 -11.05
N LEU A 364 -6.20 -17.02 -12.25
CA LEU A 364 -7.45 -16.25 -12.40
C LEU A 364 -8.63 -16.96 -11.70
N ALA A 365 -8.76 -18.30 -11.84
CA ALA A 365 -9.82 -19.06 -11.17
C ALA A 365 -9.72 -18.96 -9.65
N LEU A 366 -8.51 -18.99 -9.10
CA LEU A 366 -8.26 -18.80 -7.68
C LEU A 366 -8.68 -17.40 -7.22
N LEU A 367 -8.24 -16.34 -7.92
CA LEU A 367 -8.53 -14.95 -7.61
C LEU A 367 -10.01 -14.56 -7.77
N THR A 368 -10.79 -15.35 -8.50
CA THR A 368 -12.23 -15.14 -8.72
C THR A 368 -13.10 -16.11 -7.91
N ASN A 369 -12.52 -16.82 -6.93
CA ASN A 369 -13.23 -17.68 -6.01
C ASN A 369 -14.16 -16.87 -5.11
N ARG A 370 -15.48 -16.96 -5.36
CA ARG A 370 -16.48 -16.15 -4.66
C ARG A 370 -16.59 -16.47 -3.18
N ASP A 371 -16.32 -17.70 -2.77
CA ASP A 371 -16.44 -18.12 -1.38
C ASP A 371 -15.29 -17.53 -0.54
N LEU A 372 -14.05 -17.60 -1.04
CA LEU A 372 -12.91 -16.97 -0.39
C LEU A 372 -13.07 -15.45 -0.30
N ILE A 373 -13.51 -14.81 -1.39
CA ILE A 373 -13.77 -13.37 -1.41
C ILE A 373 -14.89 -13.02 -0.43
N ALA A 374 -15.97 -13.78 -0.38
CA ALA A 374 -17.08 -13.54 0.56
C ALA A 374 -16.59 -13.64 2.02
N ILE A 375 -15.76 -14.62 2.36
CA ILE A 375 -15.14 -14.75 3.69
C ILE A 375 -14.33 -13.49 3.98
N ASN A 376 -13.42 -13.08 3.10
CA ASN A 376 -12.60 -11.88 3.31
C ASN A 376 -13.46 -10.63 3.52
N GLN A 377 -14.47 -10.43 2.69
CA GLN A 377 -15.24 -9.19 2.66
C GLN A 377 -16.35 -9.11 3.69
N THR A 378 -16.90 -10.24 4.14
CA THR A 378 -18.13 -10.24 4.97
C THR A 378 -17.99 -10.89 6.32
N ALA A 379 -16.99 -11.76 6.54
CA ALA A 379 -16.81 -12.47 7.79
C ALA A 379 -16.52 -11.54 8.98
N THR A 380 -16.76 -12.05 10.17
CA THR A 380 -16.48 -11.40 11.45
C THR A 380 -15.83 -12.41 12.40
N LYS A 381 -15.22 -11.92 13.48
CA LYS A 381 -14.59 -12.78 14.50
C LYS A 381 -13.64 -13.82 13.91
N SER A 382 -12.78 -13.38 12.99
CA SER A 382 -11.72 -14.22 12.42
C SER A 382 -10.58 -14.37 13.41
N PHE A 383 -10.13 -15.60 13.65
CA PHE A 383 -9.01 -15.90 14.54
C PHE A 383 -8.45 -17.29 14.29
N GLU A 384 -7.21 -17.53 14.73
CA GLU A 384 -6.60 -18.83 14.77
C GLU A 384 -7.26 -19.66 15.91
N LEU A 385 -7.96 -20.74 15.54
CA LEU A 385 -8.69 -21.57 16.47
C LEU A 385 -7.79 -22.63 17.14
N LEU A 386 -6.88 -23.21 16.36
CA LEU A 386 -5.96 -24.25 16.77
C LEU A 386 -4.63 -24.10 16.07
N HIS A 387 -3.55 -24.30 16.82
CA HIS A 387 -2.21 -24.46 16.28
C HIS A 387 -1.53 -25.63 16.99
N HIS A 388 -1.33 -26.71 16.28
CA HIS A 388 -0.67 -27.91 16.79
C HIS A 388 0.36 -28.42 15.77
N ASP A 389 1.63 -28.22 16.03
CA ASP A 389 2.74 -28.48 15.11
C ASP A 389 2.49 -27.81 13.74
N ASP A 390 2.42 -28.60 12.66
CA ASP A 390 2.15 -28.11 11.30
C ASP A 390 0.65 -28.02 10.96
N LEU A 391 -0.24 -28.34 11.88
CA LEU A 391 -1.69 -28.19 11.69
C LEU A 391 -2.17 -26.88 12.29
N ILE A 392 -2.72 -26.02 11.45
CA ILE A 392 -3.31 -24.75 11.86
C ILE A 392 -4.76 -24.71 11.40
N VAL A 393 -5.66 -24.31 12.29
CA VAL A 393 -7.09 -24.16 11.95
C VAL A 393 -7.51 -22.74 12.27
N TRP A 394 -8.12 -22.08 11.31
CA TRP A 394 -8.74 -20.78 11.47
C TRP A 394 -10.25 -20.86 11.41
N GLN A 395 -10.90 -19.96 12.15
CA GLN A 395 -12.35 -19.80 12.18
C GLN A 395 -12.74 -18.36 11.83
N ALA A 396 -13.87 -18.21 11.13
CA ALA A 396 -14.54 -16.94 10.93
C ALA A 396 -16.06 -17.11 10.90
N ASN A 397 -16.82 -16.14 11.45
CA ASN A 397 -18.28 -16.17 11.42
C ASN A 397 -18.81 -15.45 10.15
N LEU A 398 -19.73 -16.08 9.44
CA LEU A 398 -20.41 -15.52 8.28
C LEU A 398 -21.73 -14.83 8.67
N PRO A 399 -22.20 -13.84 7.87
CA PRO A 399 -23.41 -13.08 8.19
C PRO A 399 -24.69 -13.91 8.31
N ASP A 400 -24.75 -15.06 7.62
CA ASP A 400 -25.90 -15.98 7.63
C ASP A 400 -25.89 -16.99 8.80
N GLY A 401 -24.97 -16.82 9.74
CA GLY A 401 -24.82 -17.69 10.93
C GLY A 401 -23.96 -18.93 10.70
N ARG A 402 -23.50 -19.18 9.47
CA ARG A 402 -22.51 -20.24 9.21
C ARG A 402 -21.15 -19.85 9.79
N VAL A 403 -20.34 -20.86 10.02
CA VAL A 403 -18.93 -20.73 10.42
C VAL A 403 -18.05 -21.23 9.29
N ALA A 404 -17.11 -20.42 8.86
CA ALA A 404 -16.05 -20.84 7.95
C ALA A 404 -14.89 -21.40 8.77
N LEU A 405 -14.38 -22.57 8.38
CA LEU A 405 -13.18 -23.18 8.92
C LEU A 405 -12.17 -23.38 7.80
N ALA A 406 -10.93 -22.96 8.02
CA ALA A 406 -9.81 -23.23 7.13
C ALA A 406 -8.79 -24.10 7.86
N PHE A 407 -8.45 -25.23 7.24
CA PHE A 407 -7.49 -26.19 7.75
C PHE A 407 -6.21 -26.07 6.92
N PHE A 408 -5.10 -25.81 7.57
CA PHE A 408 -3.80 -25.67 6.93
C PHE A 408 -2.85 -26.73 7.43
N ASN A 409 -2.23 -27.44 6.50
CA ASN A 409 -1.07 -28.28 6.77
C ASN A 409 0.19 -27.54 6.29
N THR A 410 0.97 -27.02 7.22
CA THR A 410 2.19 -26.25 6.91
C THR A 410 3.44 -27.12 6.86
N GLY A 411 3.29 -28.45 6.99
CA GLY A 411 4.37 -29.43 6.88
C GLY A 411 4.44 -30.09 5.53
N ASP A 412 5.52 -30.86 5.30
CA ASP A 412 5.82 -31.53 4.04
C ASP A 412 5.12 -32.89 3.86
N ALA A 413 4.46 -33.39 4.91
CA ALA A 413 3.82 -34.71 4.88
C ALA A 413 2.29 -34.59 4.99
N PRO A 414 1.52 -35.43 4.28
CA PRO A 414 0.07 -35.49 4.46
C PRO A 414 -0.32 -35.75 5.91
N ARG A 415 -1.35 -35.03 6.40
CA ARG A 415 -1.93 -35.21 7.74
C ARG A 415 -3.39 -35.64 7.63
N ASN A 416 -3.81 -36.50 8.55
CA ASN A 416 -5.22 -36.86 8.72
C ASN A 416 -5.77 -36.13 9.94
N LEU A 417 -6.79 -35.31 9.76
CA LEU A 417 -7.57 -34.72 10.84
C LEU A 417 -8.75 -35.66 11.14
N LYS A 418 -8.91 -36.05 12.42
CA LYS A 418 -9.98 -36.94 12.87
C LYS A 418 -10.83 -36.31 13.97
N ASP A 419 -10.60 -35.05 14.30
CA ASP A 419 -11.30 -34.37 15.36
C ASP A 419 -12.74 -34.01 14.91
N THR A 420 -13.68 -34.10 15.84
CA THR A 420 -15.03 -33.59 15.65
C THR A 420 -15.07 -32.08 15.83
N PHE A 421 -16.10 -31.42 15.33
CA PHE A 421 -16.26 -29.97 15.54
C PHE A 421 -16.31 -29.59 17.03
N ALA A 422 -16.92 -30.43 17.86
CA ALA A 422 -16.97 -30.21 19.31
C ALA A 422 -15.58 -30.30 19.98
N GLU A 423 -14.68 -31.14 19.46
CA GLU A 423 -13.30 -31.25 19.94
C GLU A 423 -12.45 -30.06 19.51
N LEU A 424 -12.73 -29.50 18.31
CA LEU A 424 -12.04 -28.29 17.82
C LEU A 424 -12.46 -27.06 18.63
N SER A 425 -13.73 -26.91 18.96
CA SER A 425 -14.24 -25.83 19.80
C SER A 425 -15.62 -26.16 20.36
N PRO A 426 -15.87 -25.93 21.67
CA PRO A 426 -17.19 -26.13 22.26
C PRO A 426 -18.32 -25.36 21.54
N THR A 427 -18.00 -24.19 20.97
CA THR A 427 -18.97 -23.38 20.22
C THR A 427 -19.31 -23.94 18.86
N LEU A 428 -18.52 -24.89 18.32
CA LEU A 428 -18.76 -25.55 17.03
C LEU A 428 -19.60 -26.83 17.21
N GLY A 429 -19.70 -27.38 18.42
CA GLY A 429 -20.46 -28.60 18.69
C GLY A 429 -21.97 -28.50 18.41
N ASP A 430 -22.51 -27.28 18.37
CA ASP A 430 -23.91 -27.00 18.04
C ASP A 430 -24.14 -26.86 16.50
N HIS A 431 -23.10 -26.97 15.70
CA HIS A 431 -23.17 -26.93 14.23
C HIS A 431 -23.07 -28.35 13.66
N SER A 432 -24.15 -28.88 13.12
CA SER A 432 -24.20 -30.17 12.41
C SER A 432 -24.00 -30.00 10.92
#